data_fb47eeecc99b18eff4056e99dd97485e
#
_entry.id   fb47eeecc99b18eff4056e99dd97485e
#
_cell.length_a   1.000
_cell.length_b   1.000
_cell.length_c   1.000
_cell.angle_alpha   90.00
_cell.angle_beta   90.00
_cell.angle_gamma   90.00
#
_symmetry.space_group_name_H-M   'P 1'
#
loop_
_entity.id
_entity.type
_entity.pdbx_description
1 polymer ?
#
loop_
_entity_poly.entity_id
_entity_poly.type
_entity_poly.pdbx_seq_one_letter_code
_entity_poly.pdbx_strand_id
1 'polypeptide(L)'
;EAKEWERDFLQQQSQGVDIEFGNFLEIYYKDMDVRLRENTMYTKRYIIDLKIKPYFEKKILSEITVADVRAWQNELLTYKDKNGKGYSPTYLKTVNCQLTAIFNYAMRYYNLQDNPCRKAGAIGKSKGEPKDFWMQEEFNALCWCSWLDYLLDSAI
;
A
#
# COMPACT_ATOMS: atom_id res chain seq x y z
N GLU A 1 27.38 18.89 -4.85
CA GLU A 1 26.25 17.92 -4.88
C GLU A 1 25.79 17.51 -3.46
N ALA A 2 26.66 16.88 -2.60
CA ALA A 2 26.25 16.47 -1.24
C ALA A 2 25.83 17.66 -0.35
N LYS A 3 26.59 18.77 -0.40
CA LYS A 3 26.29 20.01 0.36
C LYS A 3 25.11 20.81 -0.21
N GLU A 4 24.80 20.66 -1.46
CA GLU A 4 23.60 21.25 -2.09
C GLU A 4 22.36 20.48 -1.66
N TRP A 5 22.44 19.15 -1.70
CA TRP A 5 21.40 18.28 -1.19
C TRP A 5 21.11 18.51 0.32
N GLU A 6 22.16 18.65 1.13
CA GLU A 6 22.02 18.94 2.56
C GLU A 6 21.39 20.31 2.82
N ARG A 7 21.74 21.32 2.01
CA ARG A 7 21.15 22.66 2.07
C ARG A 7 19.69 22.65 1.66
N ASP A 8 19.36 21.97 0.57
CA ASP A 8 17.97 21.82 0.09
C ASP A 8 17.13 21.03 1.10
N PHE A 9 17.73 20.01 1.71
CA PHE A 9 17.09 19.23 2.78
C PHE A 9 16.82 20.07 4.03
N LEU A 10 17.81 20.87 4.49
CA LEU A 10 17.65 21.76 5.63
C LEU A 10 16.69 22.92 5.35
N GLN A 11 16.67 23.43 4.15
CA GLN A 11 15.74 24.48 3.71
C GLN A 11 14.30 23.97 3.61
N GLN A 12 14.10 22.75 3.14
CA GLN A 12 12.81 22.07 3.15
C GLN A 12 12.33 21.73 4.58
N GLN A 13 13.25 21.38 5.48
CA GLN A 13 12.96 21.14 6.88
C GLN A 13 12.57 22.43 7.65
N SER A 14 13.08 23.58 7.23
CA SER A 14 12.78 24.91 7.82
C SER A 14 11.49 25.53 7.28
N GLN A 15 11.02 25.14 6.10
CA GLN A 15 9.81 25.69 5.46
C GLN A 15 8.52 24.99 5.90
N GLY A 16 8.58 24.01 6.83
CA GLY A 16 7.39 23.28 7.26
C GLY A 16 6.85 22.37 6.16
N VAL A 17 5.76 21.70 6.43
CA VAL A 17 5.12 20.70 5.56
C VAL A 17 4.24 21.34 4.47
N ASP A 18 4.52 22.62 4.09
CA ASP A 18 3.81 23.37 3.05
C ASP A 18 4.32 23.00 1.66
N ILE A 19 4.40 21.73 1.40
CA ILE A 19 4.79 21.13 0.14
C ILE A 19 3.62 20.36 -0.44
N GLU A 20 3.45 20.38 -1.75
CA GLU A 20 2.47 19.53 -2.41
C GLU A 20 2.79 18.05 -2.17
N PHE A 21 1.75 17.27 -1.92
CA PHE A 21 1.88 15.84 -1.65
C PHE A 21 2.63 15.09 -2.76
N GLY A 22 2.40 15.47 -4.02
CA GLY A 22 3.13 14.90 -5.17
C GLY A 22 4.63 15.12 -5.09
N ASN A 23 5.08 16.34 -4.77
CA ASN A 23 6.49 16.68 -4.62
C ASN A 23 7.11 15.97 -3.40
N PHE A 24 6.33 15.85 -2.32
CA PHE A 24 6.76 15.09 -1.13
C PHE A 24 6.94 13.61 -1.42
N LEU A 25 6.11 13.00 -2.28
CA LEU A 25 6.25 11.61 -2.69
C LEU A 25 7.60 11.36 -3.39
N GLU A 26 8.08 12.28 -4.22
CA GLU A 26 9.39 12.13 -4.89
C GLU A 26 10.54 12.07 -3.86
N ILE A 27 10.47 12.89 -2.81
CA ILE A 27 11.44 12.87 -1.71
C ILE A 27 11.34 11.54 -0.95
N TYR A 28 10.12 11.12 -0.62
CA TYR A 28 9.87 9.85 0.05
C TYR A 28 10.39 8.65 -0.75
N TYR A 29 10.18 8.64 -2.07
CA TYR A 29 10.67 7.57 -2.93
C TYR A 29 12.20 7.49 -2.96
N LYS A 30 12.88 8.64 -3.09
CA LYS A 30 14.36 8.68 -3.09
C LYS A 30 14.96 8.10 -1.82
N ASP A 31 14.39 8.41 -0.65
CA ASP A 31 14.86 7.84 0.62
C ASP A 31 14.53 6.35 0.75
N MET A 32 13.34 5.93 0.30
CA MET A 32 12.91 4.52 0.39
C MET A 32 13.66 3.62 -0.60
N ASP A 33 14.07 4.10 -1.78
CA ASP A 33 14.83 3.34 -2.77
C ASP A 33 16.17 2.82 -2.19
N VAL A 34 16.81 3.60 -1.33
CA VAL A 34 18.08 3.21 -0.67
C VAL A 34 17.85 2.17 0.44
N ARG A 35 16.67 2.15 1.05
CA ARG A 35 16.37 1.35 2.25
C ARG A 35 15.64 0.05 1.95
N LEU A 36 14.89 -0.01 0.86
CA LEU A 36 14.03 -1.13 0.54
C LEU A 36 14.58 -1.92 -0.65
N ARG A 37 14.26 -3.22 -0.68
CA ARG A 37 14.55 -4.06 -1.83
C ARG A 37 13.72 -3.61 -3.04
N GLU A 38 14.28 -3.72 -4.23
CA GLU A 38 13.69 -3.30 -5.50
C GLU A 38 12.24 -3.79 -5.68
N ASN A 39 11.98 -5.08 -5.50
CA ASN A 39 10.63 -5.64 -5.64
C ASN A 39 9.63 -5.05 -4.63
N THR A 40 10.08 -4.74 -3.41
CA THR A 40 9.23 -4.10 -2.39
C THR A 40 8.92 -2.68 -2.80
N MET A 41 9.91 -1.97 -3.31
CA MET A 41 9.75 -0.59 -3.76
C MET A 41 8.86 -0.49 -5.00
N TYR A 42 9.02 -1.41 -5.96
CA TYR A 42 8.14 -1.50 -7.13
C TYR A 42 6.67 -1.65 -6.73
N THR A 43 6.35 -2.61 -5.86
CA THR A 43 4.98 -2.83 -5.37
C THR A 43 4.44 -1.62 -4.62
N LYS A 44 5.29 -0.98 -3.81
CA LYS A 44 4.94 0.23 -3.05
C LYS A 44 4.61 1.40 -3.98
N ARG A 45 5.46 1.70 -4.95
CA ARG A 45 5.24 2.74 -5.97
C ARG A 45 3.96 2.47 -6.74
N TYR A 46 3.78 1.25 -7.22
CA TYR A 46 2.58 0.86 -7.98
C TYR A 46 1.28 1.17 -7.22
N ILE A 47 1.20 0.81 -5.94
CA ILE A 47 0.03 1.07 -5.12
C ILE A 47 -0.17 2.57 -4.89
N ILE A 48 0.90 3.30 -4.56
CA ILE A 48 0.84 4.74 -4.27
C ILE A 48 0.45 5.52 -5.52
N ASP A 49 1.10 5.28 -6.65
CA ASP A 49 0.87 6.02 -7.90
C ASP A 49 -0.54 5.74 -8.46
N LEU A 50 -1.06 4.53 -8.26
CA LEU A 50 -2.37 4.15 -8.79
C LEU A 50 -3.54 4.58 -7.89
N LYS A 51 -3.37 4.61 -6.56
CA LYS A 51 -4.49 4.75 -5.61
C LYS A 51 -4.41 5.96 -4.68
N ILE A 52 -3.24 6.49 -4.44
CA ILE A 52 -3.02 7.58 -3.50
C ILE A 52 -2.71 8.89 -4.24
N LYS A 53 -1.71 8.84 -5.11
CA LYS A 53 -1.24 10.02 -5.85
C LYS A 53 -2.36 10.75 -6.58
N PRO A 54 -3.25 10.11 -7.37
CA PRO A 54 -4.29 10.81 -8.12
C PRO A 54 -5.24 11.64 -7.26
N TYR A 55 -5.44 11.23 -5.99
CA TYR A 55 -6.34 11.92 -5.07
C TYR A 55 -5.69 13.07 -4.31
N PHE A 56 -4.42 12.88 -3.91
CA PHE A 56 -3.73 13.81 -3.01
C PHE A 56 -2.66 14.67 -3.69
N GLU A 57 -2.25 14.38 -4.93
CA GLU A 57 -1.07 14.96 -5.60
C GLU A 57 -0.97 16.48 -5.48
N LYS A 58 -2.10 17.18 -5.70
CA LYS A 58 -2.16 18.65 -5.71
C LYS A 58 -2.48 19.28 -4.37
N LYS A 59 -2.68 18.49 -3.34
CA LYS A 59 -2.99 18.98 -1.99
C LYS A 59 -1.69 19.27 -1.24
N ILE A 60 -1.69 20.34 -0.46
CA ILE A 60 -0.59 20.63 0.45
C ILE A 60 -0.61 19.62 1.59
N LEU A 61 0.54 19.02 1.90
CA LEU A 61 0.63 17.92 2.86
C LEU A 61 0.11 18.30 4.26
N SER A 62 0.38 19.54 4.72
CA SER A 62 -0.09 20.06 6.00
C SER A 62 -1.60 20.31 6.04
N GLU A 63 -2.23 20.55 4.90
CA GLU A 63 -3.65 20.87 4.79
C GLU A 63 -4.55 19.62 4.63
N ILE A 64 -3.94 18.43 4.44
CA ILE A 64 -4.73 17.19 4.29
C ILE A 64 -5.40 16.85 5.63
N THR A 65 -6.71 16.94 5.62
CA THR A 65 -7.53 16.71 6.81
C THR A 65 -7.97 15.25 6.98
N VAL A 66 -8.48 14.93 8.17
CA VAL A 66 -9.14 13.64 8.44
C VAL A 66 -10.34 13.42 7.52
N ALA A 67 -11.06 14.50 7.18
CA ALA A 67 -12.21 14.44 6.27
C ALA A 67 -11.77 14.04 4.85
N ASP A 68 -10.65 14.56 4.36
CA ASP A 68 -10.09 14.18 3.05
C ASP A 68 -9.71 12.70 3.00
N VAL A 69 -9.06 12.21 4.07
CA VAL A 69 -8.69 10.80 4.16
C VAL A 69 -9.94 9.91 4.18
N ARG A 70 -10.98 10.29 4.93
CA ARG A 70 -12.24 9.53 4.94
C ARG A 70 -12.98 9.56 3.61
N ALA A 71 -13.00 10.69 2.92
CA ALA A 71 -13.57 10.79 1.59
C ALA A 71 -12.88 9.84 0.61
N TRP A 72 -11.54 9.84 0.60
CA TRP A 72 -10.74 8.90 -0.19
C TRP A 72 -10.98 7.44 0.21
N GLN A 73 -11.07 7.12 1.50
CA GLN A 73 -11.40 5.77 1.98
C GLN A 73 -12.79 5.32 1.48
N ASN A 74 -13.78 6.20 1.52
CA ASN A 74 -15.13 5.91 1.04
C ASN A 74 -15.15 5.65 -0.47
N GLU A 75 -14.38 6.40 -1.25
CA GLU A 75 -14.22 6.16 -2.69
C GLU A 75 -13.65 4.77 -2.96
N LEU A 76 -12.62 4.36 -2.21
CA LEU A 76 -12.07 3.00 -2.32
C LEU A 76 -13.05 1.90 -1.93
N LEU A 77 -13.86 2.13 -0.89
CA LEU A 77 -14.86 1.18 -0.39
C LEU A 77 -16.05 1.03 -1.35
N THR A 78 -16.44 2.10 -2.03
CA THR A 78 -17.57 2.11 -2.97
C THR A 78 -17.18 1.69 -4.38
N TYR A 79 -15.88 1.62 -4.67
CA TYR A 79 -15.39 1.20 -5.99
C TYR A 79 -15.90 -0.18 -6.37
N LYS A 80 -16.37 -0.30 -7.61
CA LYS A 80 -16.73 -1.58 -8.25
C LYS A 80 -16.11 -1.65 -9.63
N ASP A 81 -15.58 -2.81 -9.97
CA ASP A 81 -15.09 -3.09 -11.31
C ASP A 81 -16.23 -3.31 -12.32
N LYS A 82 -15.89 -3.61 -13.57
CA LYS A 82 -16.86 -3.90 -14.63
C LYS A 82 -17.78 -5.09 -14.32
N ASN A 83 -17.37 -5.97 -13.40
CA ASN A 83 -18.10 -7.14 -12.95
C ASN A 83 -18.85 -6.90 -11.64
N GLY A 84 -18.89 -5.65 -11.15
CA GLY A 84 -19.53 -5.29 -9.89
C GLY A 84 -18.77 -5.68 -8.64
N LYS A 85 -17.52 -6.15 -8.78
CA LYS A 85 -16.68 -6.59 -7.66
C LYS A 85 -15.85 -5.43 -7.09
N GLY A 86 -15.92 -5.24 -5.79
CA GLY A 86 -15.10 -4.26 -5.06
C GLY A 86 -13.69 -4.77 -4.74
N TYR A 87 -12.87 -3.91 -4.15
CA TYR A 87 -11.54 -4.32 -3.65
C TYR A 87 -11.64 -5.31 -2.50
N SER A 88 -10.70 -6.26 -2.43
CA SER A 88 -10.63 -7.17 -1.30
C SER A 88 -10.28 -6.44 0.00
N PRO A 89 -10.78 -6.91 1.17
CA PRO A 89 -10.46 -6.29 2.46
C PRO A 89 -8.97 -6.20 2.75
N THR A 90 -8.19 -7.22 2.33
CA THR A 90 -6.73 -7.25 2.49
C THR A 90 -6.06 -6.19 1.62
N TYR A 91 -6.52 -6.00 0.37
CA TYR A 91 -6.00 -4.96 -0.51
C TYR A 91 -6.27 -3.56 0.03
N LEU A 92 -7.51 -3.29 0.46
CA LEU A 92 -7.89 -2.02 1.08
C LEU A 92 -7.00 -1.68 2.28
N LYS A 93 -6.73 -2.67 3.13
CA LYS A 93 -5.81 -2.50 4.24
C LYS A 93 -4.40 -2.16 3.77
N THR A 94 -3.89 -2.85 2.76
CA THR A 94 -2.55 -2.60 2.21
C THR A 94 -2.45 -1.18 1.68
N VAL A 95 -3.42 -0.72 0.90
CA VAL A 95 -3.47 0.65 0.35
C VAL A 95 -3.50 1.69 1.48
N ASN A 96 -4.36 1.49 2.49
CA ASN A 96 -4.45 2.39 3.65
C ASN A 96 -3.15 2.43 4.46
N CYS A 97 -2.45 1.31 4.60
CA CYS A 97 -1.16 1.24 5.28
C CYS A 97 -0.07 2.05 4.54
N GLN A 98 -0.11 2.10 3.19
CA GLN A 98 0.85 2.91 2.44
C GLN A 98 0.67 4.41 2.72
N LEU A 99 -0.56 4.91 2.72
CA LEU A 99 -0.84 6.31 3.06
C LEU A 99 -0.43 6.63 4.50
N THR A 100 -0.76 5.75 5.44
CA THR A 100 -0.36 5.90 6.86
C THR A 100 1.16 5.96 7.02
N ALA A 101 1.91 5.15 6.25
CA ALA A 101 3.36 5.13 6.29
C ALA A 101 3.97 6.44 5.76
N ILE A 102 3.41 7.03 4.70
CA ILE A 102 3.83 8.32 4.16
C ILE A 102 3.65 9.43 5.21
N PHE A 103 2.49 9.52 5.84
CA PHE A 103 2.25 10.51 6.89
C PHE A 103 3.11 10.28 8.15
N ASN A 104 3.37 9.03 8.55
CA ASN A 104 4.29 8.73 9.64
C ASN A 104 5.73 9.16 9.30
N TYR A 105 6.14 9.01 8.06
CA TYR A 105 7.43 9.49 7.58
C TYR A 105 7.50 11.02 7.64
N ALA A 106 6.45 11.72 7.19
CA ALA A 106 6.35 13.17 7.28
C ALA A 106 6.40 13.68 8.73
N MET A 107 5.71 13.00 9.67
CA MET A 107 5.77 13.34 11.09
C MET A 107 7.18 13.16 11.65
N ARG A 108 7.87 12.09 11.27
CA ARG A 108 9.20 11.76 11.83
C ARG A 108 10.30 12.69 11.34
N TYR A 109 10.27 13.07 10.06
CA TYR A 109 11.39 13.74 9.42
C TYR A 109 11.09 15.18 8.95
N TYR A 110 9.82 15.56 8.87
CA TYR A 110 9.38 16.85 8.31
C TYR A 110 8.47 17.64 9.25
N ASN A 111 8.47 17.33 10.54
CA ASN A 111 7.71 18.05 11.58
C ASN A 111 6.20 18.18 11.32
N LEU A 112 5.59 17.27 10.56
CA LEU A 112 4.13 17.24 10.43
C LEU A 112 3.53 16.97 11.83
N GLN A 113 2.59 17.82 12.26
CA GLN A 113 2.04 17.81 13.61
C GLN A 113 1.28 16.52 13.94
N ASP A 114 0.50 16.00 12.98
CA ASP A 114 -0.39 14.86 13.20
C ASP A 114 -0.55 14.02 11.94
N ASN A 115 -0.90 12.74 12.13
CA ASN A 115 -1.24 11.85 11.02
C ASN A 115 -2.76 11.73 10.90
N PRO A 116 -3.38 12.30 9.87
CA PRO A 116 -4.84 12.26 9.69
C PRO A 116 -5.38 10.84 9.52
N CYS A 117 -4.55 9.89 9.03
CA CYS A 117 -4.96 8.49 8.87
C CYS A 117 -5.21 7.81 10.22
N ARG A 118 -4.53 8.20 11.29
CA ARG A 118 -4.75 7.63 12.63
C ARG A 118 -6.14 7.96 13.15
N LYS A 119 -6.60 9.20 12.95
CA LYS A 119 -7.93 9.65 13.37
C LYS A 119 -9.03 9.14 12.43
N ALA A 120 -8.74 9.03 11.14
CA ALA A 120 -9.68 8.48 10.16
C ALA A 120 -9.99 6.99 10.42
N GLY A 121 -9.04 6.28 11.03
CA GLY A 121 -9.13 4.84 11.26
C GLY A 121 -8.67 4.00 10.06
N ALA A 122 -8.49 2.71 10.30
CA ALA A 122 -8.08 1.78 9.25
C ALA A 122 -9.28 1.23 8.49
N ILE A 123 -9.11 0.98 7.19
CA ILE A 123 -10.05 0.24 6.36
C ILE A 123 -9.50 -1.14 6.01
N GLY A 124 -10.40 -2.09 5.76
CA GLY A 124 -10.03 -3.47 5.42
C GLY A 124 -9.68 -4.35 6.63
N LYS A 125 -9.38 -5.61 6.38
CA LYS A 125 -9.07 -6.63 7.40
C LYS A 125 -7.72 -7.29 7.14
N SER A 126 -7.03 -7.69 8.22
CA SER A 126 -5.74 -8.40 8.16
C SER A 126 -5.84 -9.85 7.82
N LYS A 127 -6.92 -10.49 8.25
CA LYS A 127 -7.12 -11.92 8.07
C LYS A 127 -7.93 -12.13 6.80
N GLY A 128 -7.31 -12.78 5.82
CA GLY A 128 -8.05 -13.51 4.80
C GLY A 128 -8.95 -14.54 5.47
N GLU A 129 -9.98 -14.99 4.79
CA GLU A 129 -10.70 -16.20 5.18
C GLU A 129 -9.68 -17.33 5.41
N PRO A 130 -9.87 -18.17 6.42
CA PRO A 130 -9.01 -19.33 6.59
C PRO A 130 -9.00 -20.09 5.26
N LYS A 131 -7.82 -20.25 4.68
CA LYS A 131 -7.68 -21.13 3.52
C LYS A 131 -7.79 -22.54 4.05
N ASP A 132 -8.69 -23.31 3.46
CA ASP A 132 -8.72 -24.74 3.70
C ASP A 132 -7.38 -25.30 3.28
N PHE A 133 -6.64 -25.81 4.24
CA PHE A 133 -5.42 -26.57 3.98
C PHE A 133 -5.85 -27.99 3.72
N TRP A 134 -5.34 -28.55 2.65
CA TRP A 134 -5.48 -29.98 2.39
C TRP A 134 -4.90 -30.75 3.58
N MET A 135 -5.74 -31.57 4.21
CA MET A 135 -5.26 -32.51 5.20
C MET A 135 -4.35 -33.54 4.52
N GLN A 136 -3.40 -34.07 5.26
CA GLN A 136 -2.46 -35.10 4.73
C GLN A 136 -3.19 -36.25 4.03
N GLU A 137 -4.35 -36.60 4.54
CA GLU A 137 -5.21 -37.69 4.04
C GLU A 137 -5.84 -37.31 2.69
N GLU A 138 -6.33 -36.10 2.54
CA GLU A 138 -6.90 -35.56 1.28
C GLU A 138 -5.82 -35.42 0.20
N PHE A 139 -4.64 -34.93 0.57
CA PHE A 139 -3.50 -34.86 -0.34
C PHE A 139 -3.05 -36.25 -0.80
N ASN A 140 -2.97 -37.22 0.12
CA ASN A 140 -2.63 -38.59 -0.21
C ASN A 140 -3.69 -39.22 -1.12
N ALA A 141 -4.98 -38.99 -0.89
CA ALA A 141 -6.06 -39.48 -1.74
C ALA A 141 -5.94 -38.97 -3.19
N LEU A 142 -5.61 -37.69 -3.37
CA LEU A 142 -5.36 -37.11 -4.70
C LEU A 142 -4.13 -37.74 -5.39
N CYS A 143 -3.05 -37.93 -4.65
CA CYS A 143 -1.86 -38.58 -5.21
C CYS A 143 -2.18 -40.01 -5.66
N TRP A 144 -3.00 -40.76 -4.89
CA TRP A 144 -3.43 -42.10 -5.27
C TRP A 144 -4.32 -42.12 -6.50
N CYS A 145 -5.28 -41.18 -6.63
CA CYS A 145 -6.13 -41.07 -7.81
C CYS A 145 -5.30 -40.78 -9.07
N SER A 146 -4.38 -39.81 -8.98
CA SER A 146 -3.49 -39.45 -10.10
C SER A 146 -2.56 -40.62 -10.52
N TRP A 147 -2.12 -41.43 -9.54
CA TRP A 147 -1.27 -42.59 -9.81
C TRP A 147 -2.04 -43.75 -10.44
N LEU A 148 -3.30 -43.96 -10.05
CA LEU A 148 -4.21 -44.92 -10.67
C LEU A 148 -4.55 -44.57 -12.12
N ASP A 149 -4.82 -43.30 -12.41
CA ASP A 149 -5.07 -42.83 -13.79
C ASP A 149 -3.84 -43.05 -14.68
N TYR A 150 -2.64 -42.79 -14.17
CA TYR A 150 -1.39 -43.04 -14.89
C TYR A 150 -1.16 -44.54 -15.18
N LEU A 151 -1.54 -45.45 -14.25
CA LEU A 151 -1.43 -46.90 -14.46
C LEU A 151 -2.45 -47.44 -15.46
N LEU A 152 -3.65 -46.84 -15.54
CA LEU A 152 -4.69 -47.23 -16.46
C LEU A 152 -4.37 -46.75 -17.90
N ASP A 153 -3.76 -45.57 -18.07
CA ASP A 153 -3.32 -45.05 -19.36
C ASP A 153 -2.08 -45.78 -19.92
N SER A 154 -1.28 -46.41 -19.05
CA SER A 154 -0.08 -47.14 -19.46
C SER A 154 -0.34 -48.61 -19.73
N ALA A 155 -1.58 -49.11 -19.59
CA ALA A 155 -1.98 -50.50 -19.82
C ALA A 155 -2.74 -50.75 -21.12
N ILE A 156 -2.84 -49.72 -21.98
CA ILE A 156 -3.36 -49.80 -23.37
C ILE A 156 -2.19 -49.62 -24.33
#